data_aaad9b41902a6b58a2753408e85468ed
#
_entry.id   aaad9b41902a6b58a2753408e85468ed
#
_cell.length_a   1.000
_cell.length_b   1.000
_cell.length_c   1.000
_cell.angle_alpha   90.00
_cell.angle_beta   90.00
_cell.angle_gamma   90.00
#
_symmetry.space_group_name_H-M   'P 1'
#
loop_
_entity.id
_entity.type
_entity.pdbx_description
1 polymer ?
#
loop_
_entity_poly.entity_id
_entity_poly.type
_entity_poly.pdbx_seq_one_letter_code
_entity_poly.pdbx_strand_id
1 'polypeptide(L)'
;KKIPKIINQRRKNAKIFRELFLNSEKVHIQKENDESSWFGFSIILKGSLKDKRQYVLNKLKENRIETRPIISGNFLKFPVTKFMDFSVFGDVKNSNEVDANGFFIGNNHVNLERELNYFHEIIETI
;
A
#
# COMPACT_ATOMS: atom_id res chain seq x y z
N LYS A 1 -17.38 18.19 14.64
CA LYS A 1 -16.12 18.89 14.99
C LYS A 1 -14.91 17.95 15.23
N LYS A 2 -15.04 16.62 15.07
CA LYS A 2 -13.92 15.65 15.18
C LYS A 2 -13.17 15.46 13.86
N ILE A 3 -13.85 15.59 12.72
CA ILE A 3 -13.33 15.28 11.38
C ILE A 3 -12.03 16.05 11.05
N PRO A 4 -11.92 17.38 11.24
CA PRO A 4 -10.68 18.10 10.92
C PRO A 4 -9.46 17.58 11.71
N LYS A 5 -9.65 17.23 12.99
CA LYS A 5 -8.55 16.65 13.80
C LYS A 5 -8.10 15.29 13.27
N ILE A 6 -9.05 14.44 12.85
CA ILE A 6 -8.78 13.14 12.25
C ILE A 6 -7.98 13.29 10.94
N ILE A 7 -8.45 14.17 10.05
CA ILE A 7 -7.78 14.46 8.78
C ILE A 7 -6.35 14.96 9.01
N ASN A 8 -6.19 15.94 9.91
CA ASN A 8 -4.88 16.50 10.21
C ASN A 8 -3.90 15.45 10.75
N GLN A 9 -4.34 14.56 11.65
CA GLN A 9 -3.47 13.51 12.18
C GLN A 9 -3.10 12.50 11.08
N ARG A 10 -4.06 12.09 10.26
CA ARG A 10 -3.79 11.16 9.16
C ARG A 10 -2.82 11.74 8.14
N ARG A 11 -2.91 13.04 7.85
CA ARG A 11 -1.95 13.75 6.98
C ARG A 11 -0.55 13.84 7.61
N LYS A 12 -0.44 14.04 8.94
CA LYS A 12 0.84 13.99 9.65
C LYS A 12 1.49 12.61 9.51
N ASN A 13 0.73 11.55 9.74
CA ASN A 13 1.21 10.18 9.56
C ASN A 13 1.65 9.93 8.10
N ALA A 14 0.90 10.44 7.13
CA ALA A 14 1.25 10.32 5.71
C ALA A 14 2.54 11.06 5.35
N LYS A 15 2.80 12.20 5.97
CA LYS A 15 4.07 12.90 5.81
C LYS A 15 5.24 12.05 6.29
N ILE A 16 5.14 11.48 7.50
CA ILE A 16 6.17 10.58 8.06
C ILE A 16 6.39 9.38 7.13
N PHE A 17 5.32 8.70 6.71
CA PHE A 17 5.39 7.56 5.80
C PHE A 17 6.11 7.92 4.49
N ARG A 18 5.78 9.05 3.89
CA ARG A 18 6.42 9.51 2.65
C ARG A 18 7.90 9.80 2.85
N GLU A 19 8.29 10.45 3.94
CA GLU A 19 9.69 10.75 4.26
C GLU A 19 10.51 9.47 4.43
N LEU A 20 9.97 8.45 5.09
CA LEU A 20 10.63 7.16 5.29
C LEU A 20 10.86 6.39 3.98
N PHE A 21 9.92 6.45 3.04
CA PHE A 21 9.93 5.61 1.84
C PHE A 21 10.23 6.34 0.52
N LEU A 22 10.45 7.66 0.55
CA LEU A 22 10.63 8.48 -0.65
C LEU A 22 11.73 7.95 -1.58
N ASN A 23 12.83 7.48 -1.02
CA ASN A 23 14.00 6.99 -1.75
C ASN A 23 14.21 5.47 -1.58
N SER A 24 13.20 4.73 -1.13
CA SER A 24 13.33 3.29 -0.95
C SER A 24 13.61 2.61 -2.29
N GLU A 25 14.57 1.69 -2.32
CA GLU A 25 14.86 0.83 -3.47
C GLU A 25 13.99 -0.43 -3.50
N LYS A 26 13.31 -0.73 -2.40
CA LYS A 26 12.51 -1.97 -2.20
C LYS A 26 11.03 -1.79 -2.45
N VAL A 27 10.52 -0.56 -2.30
CA VAL A 27 9.10 -0.28 -2.47
C VAL A 27 8.85 1.00 -3.26
N HIS A 28 7.71 1.01 -3.93
CA HIS A 28 7.13 2.20 -4.54
C HIS A 28 5.87 2.56 -3.75
N ILE A 29 5.73 3.83 -3.39
CA ILE A 29 4.60 4.35 -2.63
C ILE A 29 3.69 5.22 -3.48
N GLN A 30 2.43 5.36 -3.08
CA GLN A 30 1.49 6.22 -3.79
C GLN A 30 1.96 7.69 -3.80
N LYS A 31 1.76 8.35 -4.93
CA LYS A 31 2.03 9.78 -5.09
C LYS A 31 0.85 10.58 -4.53
N GLU A 32 1.15 11.63 -3.78
CA GLU A 32 0.15 12.62 -3.37
C GLU A 32 -0.10 13.59 -4.53
N ASN A 33 -1.32 13.67 -5.00
CA ASN A 33 -1.71 14.57 -6.07
C ASN A 33 -2.51 15.77 -5.56
N ASP A 34 -3.21 15.61 -4.44
CA ASP A 34 -4.06 16.60 -3.80
C ASP A 34 -4.03 16.45 -2.28
N GLU A 35 -4.86 17.20 -1.58
CA GLU A 35 -4.97 17.14 -0.13
C GLU A 35 -5.75 15.92 0.39
N SER A 36 -5.32 14.72 0.06
CA SER A 36 -5.92 13.48 0.54
C SER A 36 -5.84 13.34 2.06
N SER A 37 -6.81 12.65 2.64
CA SER A 37 -6.76 12.25 4.06
C SER A 37 -6.05 10.90 4.28
N TRP A 38 -5.56 10.27 3.23
CA TRP A 38 -4.86 8.98 3.25
C TRP A 38 -5.59 7.90 4.04
N PHE A 39 -6.47 7.17 3.38
CA PHE A 39 -7.19 6.04 3.99
C PHE A 39 -6.24 4.96 4.50
N GLY A 40 -5.20 4.68 3.76
CA GLY A 40 -4.11 3.78 4.08
C GLY A 40 -2.88 4.11 3.25
N PHE A 41 -1.81 3.38 3.46
CA PHE A 41 -0.54 3.54 2.78
C PHE A 41 -0.36 2.42 1.76
N SER A 42 -0.60 2.74 0.49
CA SER A 42 -0.44 1.79 -0.61
C SER A 42 1.03 1.64 -0.98
N ILE A 43 1.45 0.40 -1.13
CA ILE A 43 2.85 0.00 -1.35
C ILE A 43 2.88 -1.00 -2.49
N ILE A 44 3.83 -0.84 -3.39
CA ILE A 44 4.12 -1.82 -4.45
C ILE A 44 5.58 -2.24 -4.31
N LEU A 45 5.81 -3.52 -4.14
CA LEU A 45 7.16 -4.09 -4.02
C LEU A 45 7.94 -3.93 -5.32
N LYS A 46 9.21 -3.55 -5.21
CA LYS A 46 10.15 -3.44 -6.33
C LYS A 46 11.55 -3.90 -5.93
N GLY A 47 12.50 -3.80 -6.84
CA GLY A 47 13.89 -4.17 -6.57
C GLY A 47 14.03 -5.61 -6.07
N SER A 48 14.74 -5.80 -4.97
CA SER A 48 14.98 -7.12 -4.37
C SER A 48 13.71 -7.81 -3.84
N LEU A 49 12.63 -7.07 -3.59
CA LEU A 49 11.36 -7.59 -3.07
C LEU A 49 10.31 -7.84 -4.16
N LYS A 50 10.59 -7.47 -5.42
CA LYS A 50 9.67 -7.70 -6.53
C LYS A 50 9.32 -9.20 -6.64
N ASP A 51 8.04 -9.50 -6.87
CA ASP A 51 7.47 -10.84 -7.00
C ASP A 51 7.59 -11.73 -5.74
N LYS A 52 8.00 -11.13 -4.60
CA LYS A 52 8.08 -11.79 -3.29
C LYS A 52 6.96 -11.40 -2.33
N ARG A 53 5.81 -10.94 -2.88
CA ARG A 53 4.72 -10.40 -2.05
C ARG A 53 4.31 -11.33 -0.92
N GLN A 54 4.11 -12.63 -1.19
CA GLN A 54 3.69 -13.58 -0.14
C GLN A 54 4.72 -13.70 0.99
N TYR A 55 6.00 -13.73 0.64
CA TYR A 55 7.09 -13.74 1.62
C TYR A 55 7.06 -12.48 2.50
N VAL A 56 6.96 -11.31 1.89
CA VAL A 56 6.88 -10.04 2.62
C VAL A 56 5.65 -9.99 3.54
N LEU A 57 4.46 -10.39 3.03
CA LEU A 57 3.24 -10.41 3.83
C LEU A 57 3.35 -11.36 5.04
N ASN A 58 4.00 -12.51 4.87
CA ASN A 58 4.25 -13.44 5.98
C ASN A 58 5.18 -12.80 7.03
N LYS A 59 6.26 -12.13 6.60
CA LYS A 59 7.16 -11.42 7.51
C LYS A 59 6.44 -10.29 8.27
N LEU A 60 5.62 -9.51 7.60
CA LEU A 60 4.82 -8.48 8.25
C LEU A 60 3.84 -9.07 9.26
N LYS A 61 3.18 -10.18 8.93
CA LYS A 61 2.28 -10.90 9.85
C LYS A 61 3.01 -11.44 11.08
N GLU A 62 4.20 -12.05 10.91
CA GLU A 62 5.07 -12.48 12.02
C GLU A 62 5.39 -11.33 12.97
N ASN A 63 5.54 -10.12 12.44
CA ASN A 63 5.79 -8.89 13.18
C ASN A 63 4.50 -8.14 13.59
N ARG A 64 3.33 -8.80 13.53
CA ARG A 64 2.01 -8.28 13.93
C ARG A 64 1.56 -7.03 13.17
N ILE A 65 2.00 -6.87 11.94
CA ILE A 65 1.56 -5.81 11.05
C ILE A 65 0.44 -6.34 10.16
N GLU A 66 -0.74 -5.76 10.28
CA GLU A 66 -1.90 -6.09 9.45
C GLU A 66 -1.72 -5.47 8.07
N THR A 67 -1.93 -6.28 7.04
CA THR A 67 -1.88 -5.86 5.64
C THR A 67 -3.16 -6.24 4.92
N ARG A 68 -3.47 -5.50 3.87
CA ARG A 68 -4.62 -5.78 2.99
C ARG A 68 -4.22 -5.66 1.53
N PRO A 69 -4.88 -6.40 0.62
CA PRO A 69 -4.67 -6.20 -0.81
C PRO A 69 -5.16 -4.81 -1.24
N ILE A 70 -4.55 -4.24 -2.26
CA ILE A 70 -5.03 -3.00 -2.88
C ILE A 70 -6.30 -3.33 -3.66
N ILE A 71 -7.44 -3.17 -3.00
CA ILE A 71 -8.80 -3.47 -3.53
C ILE A 71 -8.81 -4.84 -4.23
N SER A 72 -9.13 -4.87 -5.52
CA SER A 72 -9.21 -6.08 -6.34
C SER A 72 -7.94 -6.41 -7.13
N GLY A 73 -6.88 -5.60 -7.01
CA GLY A 73 -5.70 -5.74 -7.86
C GLY A 73 -6.07 -5.63 -9.34
N ASN A 74 -5.96 -6.73 -10.09
CA ASN A 74 -6.47 -6.80 -11.45
C ASN A 74 -7.81 -7.54 -11.50
N PHE A 75 -8.89 -6.78 -11.69
CA PHE A 75 -10.26 -7.32 -11.75
C PHE A 75 -10.44 -8.39 -12.84
N LEU A 76 -9.69 -8.31 -13.93
CA LEU A 76 -9.78 -9.30 -15.03
C LEU A 76 -9.40 -10.72 -14.61
N LYS A 77 -8.70 -10.88 -13.50
CA LYS A 77 -8.32 -12.20 -12.95
C LYS A 77 -9.42 -12.86 -12.12
N PHE A 78 -10.51 -12.16 -11.84
CA PHE A 78 -11.60 -12.72 -11.04
C PHE A 78 -12.51 -13.62 -11.87
N PRO A 79 -12.93 -14.78 -11.33
CA PRO A 79 -13.81 -15.71 -12.05
C PRO A 79 -15.12 -15.09 -12.52
N VAL A 80 -15.63 -14.07 -11.83
CA VAL A 80 -16.87 -13.38 -12.18
C VAL A 80 -16.82 -12.74 -13.57
N THR A 81 -15.66 -12.37 -14.06
CA THR A 81 -15.50 -11.77 -15.40
C THR A 81 -15.95 -12.69 -16.53
N LYS A 82 -15.97 -14.01 -16.30
CA LYS A 82 -16.49 -15.00 -17.27
C LYS A 82 -18.00 -14.86 -17.53
N PHE A 83 -18.71 -14.18 -16.65
CA PHE A 83 -20.18 -13.97 -16.73
C PHE A 83 -20.53 -12.54 -17.11
N MET A 84 -19.55 -11.73 -17.50
CA MET A 84 -19.72 -10.32 -17.82
C MET A 84 -19.42 -10.09 -19.29
N ASP A 85 -20.25 -9.27 -19.94
CA ASP A 85 -19.95 -8.73 -21.26
C ASP A 85 -19.21 -7.40 -21.08
N PHE A 86 -17.95 -7.34 -21.50
CA PHE A 86 -17.10 -6.15 -21.39
C PHE A 86 -15.98 -6.16 -22.43
N SER A 87 -15.43 -5.00 -22.66
CA SER A 87 -14.19 -4.84 -23.44
C SER A 87 -13.07 -4.27 -22.58
N VAL A 88 -11.84 -4.67 -22.88
CA VAL A 88 -10.64 -4.14 -22.19
C VAL A 88 -10.07 -3.01 -23.00
N PHE A 89 -9.95 -1.83 -22.42
CA PHE A 89 -9.33 -0.67 -23.04
C PHE A 89 -7.87 -0.53 -22.60
N GLY A 90 -6.95 -0.46 -23.55
CA GLY A 90 -5.52 -0.30 -23.30
C GLY A 90 -4.86 -1.56 -22.75
N ASP A 91 -3.65 -1.41 -22.22
CA ASP A 91 -2.95 -2.49 -21.55
C ASP A 91 -3.26 -2.53 -20.04
N VAL A 92 -3.13 -3.70 -19.45
CA VAL A 92 -3.39 -3.91 -18.01
C VAL A 92 -2.11 -4.12 -17.21
N LYS A 93 -0.97 -3.67 -17.75
CA LYS A 93 0.35 -3.86 -17.14
C LYS A 93 0.41 -3.33 -15.71
N ASN A 94 -0.08 -2.11 -15.47
CA ASN A 94 -0.08 -1.51 -14.14
C ASN A 94 -1.01 -2.25 -13.18
N SER A 95 -2.19 -2.70 -13.65
CA SER A 95 -3.10 -3.50 -12.83
C SER A 95 -2.50 -4.84 -12.45
N ASN A 96 -1.76 -5.48 -13.37
CA ASN A 96 -1.02 -6.71 -13.09
C ASN A 96 0.08 -6.49 -12.05
N GLU A 97 0.81 -5.37 -12.14
CA GLU A 97 1.87 -5.03 -11.17
C GLU A 97 1.28 -4.79 -9.77
N VAL A 98 0.19 -4.03 -9.67
CA VAL A 98 -0.53 -3.81 -8.40
C VAL A 98 -1.04 -5.13 -7.82
N ASP A 99 -1.57 -6.03 -8.64
CA ASP A 99 -2.09 -7.33 -8.22
C ASP A 99 -0.98 -8.26 -7.71
N ALA A 100 0.15 -8.30 -8.41
CA ALA A 100 1.26 -9.18 -8.08
C ALA A 100 2.07 -8.68 -6.87
N ASN A 101 2.30 -7.36 -6.77
CA ASN A 101 3.26 -6.76 -5.86
C ASN A 101 2.65 -5.77 -4.86
N GLY A 102 1.34 -5.47 -4.99
CA GLY A 102 0.68 -4.44 -4.20
C GLY A 102 0.06 -4.94 -2.91
N PHE A 103 0.16 -4.15 -1.86
CA PHE A 103 -0.61 -4.27 -0.62
C PHE A 103 -0.73 -2.89 0.04
N PHE A 104 -1.55 -2.76 1.07
CA PHE A 104 -1.55 -1.55 1.89
C PHE A 104 -1.60 -1.88 3.38
N ILE A 105 -1.12 -0.93 4.18
CA ILE A 105 -1.27 -0.88 5.62
C ILE A 105 -2.19 0.26 6.04
N GLY A 106 -2.82 0.14 7.20
CA GLY A 106 -3.82 1.11 7.67
C GLY A 106 -3.21 2.44 8.10
N ASN A 107 -3.98 3.52 7.93
CA ASN A 107 -3.71 4.81 8.55
C ASN A 107 -4.80 5.11 9.58
N ASN A 108 -4.44 5.72 10.69
CA ASN A 108 -5.36 6.00 11.79
C ASN A 108 -5.34 7.49 12.18
N HIS A 109 -6.23 7.87 13.09
CA HIS A 109 -6.34 9.23 13.65
C HIS A 109 -5.47 9.46 14.90
N VAL A 110 -4.62 8.47 15.26
CA VAL A 110 -3.59 8.58 16.30
C VAL A 110 -2.22 8.79 15.67
N ASN A 111 -1.24 9.23 16.46
CA ASN A 111 0.14 9.30 15.99
C ASN A 111 0.69 7.89 15.73
N LEU A 112 1.16 7.63 14.52
CA LEU A 112 1.71 6.36 14.08
C LEU A 112 3.23 6.42 13.83
N GLU A 113 3.91 7.44 14.30
CA GLU A 113 5.34 7.63 14.02
C GLU A 113 6.19 6.41 14.43
N ARG A 114 5.94 5.87 15.61
CA ARG A 114 6.64 4.68 16.11
C ARG A 114 6.35 3.44 15.23
N GLU A 115 5.09 3.21 14.93
CA GLU A 115 4.62 2.07 14.13
C GLU A 115 5.15 2.15 12.69
N LEU A 116 5.21 3.35 12.11
CA LEU A 116 5.74 3.57 10.77
C LEU A 116 7.25 3.39 10.71
N ASN A 117 8.00 3.84 11.71
CA ASN A 117 9.44 3.56 11.81
C ASN A 117 9.70 2.05 11.94
N TYR A 118 8.96 1.37 12.80
CA TYR A 118 9.05 -0.08 12.96
C TYR A 118 8.74 -0.82 11.65
N PHE A 119 7.68 -0.43 10.94
CA PHE A 119 7.36 -0.98 9.63
C PHE A 119 8.49 -0.75 8.62
N HIS A 120 9.07 0.45 8.59
CA HIS A 120 10.20 0.77 7.73
C HIS A 120 11.42 -0.12 8.02
N GLU A 121 11.80 -0.28 9.29
CA GLU A 121 12.90 -1.17 9.71
C GLU A 121 12.69 -2.59 9.20
N ILE A 122 11.48 -3.14 9.31
CA ILE A 122 11.18 -4.49 8.81
C ILE A 122 11.36 -4.55 7.30
N ILE A 123 10.83 -3.61 6.53
CA ILE A 123 10.99 -3.58 5.07
C ILE A 123 12.46 -3.48 4.68
N GLU A 124 13.26 -2.71 5.40
CA GLU A 124 14.68 -2.55 5.10
C GLU A 124 15.52 -3.79 5.48
N THR A 125 15.07 -4.60 6.42
CA THR A 125 15.77 -5.84 6.84
C THR A 125 15.39 -7.07 6.03
N ILE A 126 14.28 -7.05 5.29
CA ILE A 126 13.86 -8.13 4.38
C ILE A 126 14.63 -7.97 3.06
#